data_b976ba5600d85b2fbcb2e34ef0e0f528
#
_entry.id   b976ba5600d85b2fbcb2e34ef0e0f528
#
_cell.length_a   1.000
_cell.length_b   1.000
_cell.length_c   1.000
_cell.angle_alpha   90.00
_cell.angle_beta   90.00
_cell.angle_gamma   90.00
#
_symmetry.space_group_name_H-M   'P 1'
#
loop_
_entity.id
_entity.type
_entity.pdbx_description
1 polymer ?
#
loop_
_entity_poly.entity_id
_entity_poly.type
_entity_poly.pdbx_seq_one_letter_code
_entity_poly.pdbx_strand_id
1 'polypeptide(L)'
;MKRYFESSMIALFTLLAFTACKEDEQGVAPGGDGAPHVAIYQSTVQEPYDADNDLALRLAVNQQTENVYYLAEKTADKEARAMSDAEYAEYVVANGTEVKLVADQQNSGKYADVVATDMKGDYTITAVAVGAGKKTSTKILFSGPNWMDVATGTYNFSAKAQQRLGVEEKKTGVLFQKLESDPTLYRFKNLYGFGASLLLRLTDKTGEDQNDKLQFFRVEAQTTPFTFSSYGTVSVRDLGYWQEDDSFAFDPDYGCFMYTGNYKGVVVLGLQFFVTAGSLGYGWDEFYPE
;
A
#
# COMPACT_ATOMS: atom_id res chain seq x y z
N MET A 1 -15.21 -33.51 -30.52
CA MET A 1 -15.81 -32.18 -30.39
C MET A 1 -14.92 -31.38 -29.43
N LYS A 2 -14.17 -30.46 -29.98
CA LYS A 2 -13.26 -29.58 -29.25
C LYS A 2 -14.07 -28.45 -28.60
N ARG A 3 -13.89 -28.20 -27.31
CA ARG A 3 -14.26 -26.94 -26.70
C ARG A 3 -13.02 -26.39 -25.97
N TYR A 4 -12.44 -25.40 -26.58
CA TYR A 4 -11.44 -24.53 -25.96
C TYR A 4 -12.15 -23.65 -24.93
N PHE A 5 -11.73 -23.71 -23.67
CA PHE A 5 -12.03 -22.68 -22.67
C PHE A 5 -10.84 -21.74 -22.67
N GLU A 6 -11.01 -20.59 -23.29
CA GLU A 6 -10.09 -19.47 -23.13
C GLU A 6 -10.33 -18.85 -21.74
N SER A 7 -9.37 -19.08 -20.86
CA SER A 7 -9.31 -18.33 -19.59
C SER A 7 -8.73 -16.95 -19.89
N SER A 8 -9.61 -15.99 -20.08
CA SER A 8 -9.24 -14.57 -20.09
C SER A 8 -8.86 -14.17 -18.67
N MET A 9 -7.56 -14.06 -18.45
CA MET A 9 -7.00 -13.43 -17.26
C MET A 9 -7.27 -11.92 -17.39
N ILE A 10 -8.35 -11.47 -16.76
CA ILE A 10 -8.65 -10.05 -16.62
C ILE A 10 -7.68 -9.51 -15.57
N ALA A 11 -6.57 -8.94 -16.04
CA ALA A 11 -5.80 -8.00 -15.24
C ALA A 11 -6.72 -6.81 -14.98
N LEU A 12 -7.27 -6.76 -13.78
CA LEU A 12 -8.05 -5.62 -13.30
C LEU A 12 -7.09 -4.46 -13.04
N PHE A 13 -6.65 -3.82 -14.13
CA PHE A 13 -6.21 -2.45 -14.07
C PHE A 13 -7.46 -1.66 -13.69
N THR A 14 -7.60 -1.33 -12.42
CA THR A 14 -8.49 -0.26 -12.00
C THR A 14 -7.95 1.02 -12.60
N LEU A 15 -8.33 1.27 -13.86
CA LEU A 15 -8.36 2.59 -14.43
C LEU A 15 -9.38 3.34 -13.57
N LEU A 16 -8.90 4.02 -12.54
CA LEU A 16 -9.67 5.08 -11.91
C LEU A 16 -9.99 6.05 -13.02
N ALA A 17 -11.23 5.94 -13.49
CA ALA A 17 -11.78 6.87 -14.44
C ALA A 17 -11.56 8.27 -13.86
N PHE A 18 -10.69 9.02 -14.50
CA PHE A 18 -10.66 10.45 -14.40
C PHE A 18 -12.07 10.92 -14.76
N THR A 19 -12.88 11.27 -13.77
CA THR A 19 -13.95 12.23 -14.03
C THR A 19 -13.24 13.56 -14.27
N ALA A 20 -12.57 13.66 -15.42
CA ALA A 20 -12.34 14.95 -16.02
C ALA A 20 -13.71 15.60 -16.09
N CYS A 21 -13.90 16.70 -15.40
CA CYS A 21 -14.94 17.64 -15.75
C CYS A 21 -14.93 17.77 -17.27
N LYS A 22 -16.08 17.53 -17.86
CA LYS A 22 -16.32 17.84 -19.26
C LYS A 22 -16.13 19.34 -19.43
N GLU A 23 -14.92 19.76 -19.70
CA GLU A 23 -14.69 21.03 -20.35
C GLU A 23 -14.76 20.75 -21.84
N ASP A 24 -15.85 21.21 -22.46
CA ASP A 24 -16.01 21.28 -23.90
C ASP A 24 -15.09 22.40 -24.44
N GLU A 25 -13.78 22.23 -24.33
CA GLU A 25 -12.87 23.21 -24.85
C GLU A 25 -11.78 22.56 -25.70
N GLN A 26 -11.94 22.77 -26.98
CA GLN A 26 -10.96 22.43 -27.98
C GLN A 26 -9.65 23.19 -27.71
N GLY A 27 -8.64 22.50 -27.21
CA GLY A 27 -7.23 22.87 -27.42
C GLY A 27 -6.72 24.05 -26.60
N VAL A 28 -7.33 24.38 -25.46
CA VAL A 28 -6.81 25.40 -24.55
C VAL A 28 -5.95 24.74 -23.49
N ALA A 29 -4.74 25.22 -23.32
CA ALA A 29 -3.91 24.84 -22.17
C ALA A 29 -4.70 25.10 -20.88
N PRO A 30 -4.57 24.23 -19.82
CA PRO A 30 -5.30 24.43 -18.58
C PRO A 30 -5.20 25.86 -18.10
N GLY A 31 -6.34 26.56 -18.00
CA GLY A 31 -6.42 27.91 -17.47
C GLY A 31 -6.57 29.06 -18.44
N GLY A 32 -7.12 28.85 -19.63
CA GLY A 32 -7.55 29.94 -20.50
C GLY A 32 -8.78 30.71 -20.03
N ASP A 33 -9.36 30.33 -18.90
CA ASP A 33 -10.62 30.87 -18.35
C ASP A 33 -10.47 32.15 -17.51
N GLY A 34 -9.28 32.68 -17.35
CA GLY A 34 -9.01 33.89 -16.58
C GLY A 34 -9.17 33.73 -15.05
N ALA A 35 -9.28 32.52 -14.53
CA ALA A 35 -9.26 32.21 -13.11
C ALA A 35 -8.01 31.40 -12.73
N PRO A 36 -7.50 31.51 -11.48
CA PRO A 36 -6.44 30.62 -11.00
C PRO A 36 -6.95 29.18 -10.99
N HIS A 37 -6.07 28.22 -11.32
CA HIS A 37 -6.43 26.80 -11.34
C HIS A 37 -5.26 25.94 -10.87
N VAL A 38 -5.58 24.85 -10.13
CA VAL A 38 -4.63 23.82 -9.72
C VAL A 38 -5.14 22.44 -10.06
N ALA A 39 -4.31 21.65 -10.74
CA ALA A 39 -4.53 20.22 -10.97
C ALA A 39 -3.65 19.42 -10.01
N ILE A 40 -4.21 18.35 -9.42
CA ILE A 40 -3.50 17.45 -8.49
C ILE A 40 -3.20 16.15 -9.24
N TYR A 41 -1.91 15.85 -9.43
CA TYR A 41 -1.45 14.57 -9.90
C TYR A 41 -0.86 13.81 -8.73
N GLN A 42 -1.20 12.52 -8.61
CA GLN A 42 -0.72 11.66 -7.53
C GLN A 42 0.20 10.57 -8.06
N SER A 43 1.20 10.21 -7.26
CA SER A 43 2.08 9.07 -7.52
C SER A 43 2.49 8.41 -6.21
N THR A 44 2.95 7.16 -6.32
CA THR A 44 3.48 6.43 -5.17
C THR A 44 4.77 7.08 -4.68
N VAL A 45 4.98 7.07 -3.37
CA VAL A 45 6.23 7.49 -2.74
C VAL A 45 7.28 6.37 -2.79
N GLN A 46 8.54 6.76 -2.56
CA GLN A 46 9.67 5.84 -2.37
C GLN A 46 10.29 6.11 -0.99
N GLU A 47 11.12 5.17 -0.51
CA GLU A 47 11.86 5.39 0.73
C GLU A 47 12.53 6.76 0.75
N PRO A 48 12.50 7.48 1.88
CA PRO A 48 12.15 7.02 3.24
C PRO A 48 10.66 7.10 3.58
N TYR A 49 9.77 7.40 2.65
CA TYR A 49 8.34 7.54 2.87
C TYR A 49 7.62 6.19 2.93
N ASP A 50 6.49 6.16 3.63
CA ASP A 50 5.64 4.96 3.77
C ASP A 50 4.59 4.90 2.66
N ALA A 51 4.76 3.99 1.70
CA ALA A 51 3.83 3.83 0.57
C ALA A 51 2.38 3.48 0.99
N ASP A 52 2.13 3.05 2.23
CA ASP A 52 0.79 2.80 2.72
C ASP A 52 0.04 4.08 3.10
N ASN A 53 0.75 5.06 3.67
CA ASN A 53 0.15 6.21 4.32
C ASN A 53 0.69 7.57 3.82
N ASP A 54 1.63 7.56 2.91
CA ASP A 54 2.20 8.75 2.31
C ASP A 54 1.90 8.81 0.81
N LEU A 55 1.66 10.00 0.29
CA LEU A 55 1.32 10.21 -1.11
C LEU A 55 2.12 11.36 -1.70
N ALA A 56 2.83 11.09 -2.79
CA ALA A 56 3.49 12.14 -3.55
C ALA A 56 2.48 12.84 -4.47
N LEU A 57 2.48 14.17 -4.42
CA LEU A 57 1.58 15.02 -5.17
C LEU A 57 2.35 16.02 -6.01
N ARG A 58 1.97 16.17 -7.26
CA ARG A 58 2.34 17.31 -8.10
C ARG A 58 1.13 18.22 -8.25
N LEU A 59 1.29 19.46 -7.79
CA LEU A 59 0.30 20.54 -7.90
C LEU A 59 0.68 21.40 -9.09
N ALA A 60 0.09 21.15 -10.26
CA ALA A 60 0.35 21.90 -11.47
C ALA A 60 -0.67 23.05 -11.62
N VAL A 61 -0.20 24.25 -11.97
CA VAL A 61 -1.04 25.43 -11.99
C VAL A 61 -0.94 26.20 -13.32
N ASN A 62 -1.99 26.97 -13.62
CA ASN A 62 -2.02 27.86 -14.75
C ASN A 62 -1.28 29.19 -14.46
N GLN A 63 -1.21 30.05 -15.48
CA GLN A 63 -0.50 31.34 -15.39
C GLN A 63 -1.19 32.36 -14.48
N GLN A 64 -2.50 32.23 -14.26
CA GLN A 64 -3.30 33.12 -13.39
C GLN A 64 -3.08 32.84 -11.91
N THR A 65 -2.42 31.71 -11.58
CA THR A 65 -2.15 31.32 -10.19
C THR A 65 -0.88 31.99 -9.67
N GLU A 66 -1.04 32.71 -8.58
CA GLU A 66 0.04 33.40 -7.85
C GLU A 66 0.55 32.51 -6.72
N ASN A 67 -0.36 31.96 -5.89
CA ASN A 67 -0.08 31.11 -4.74
C ASN A 67 -0.93 29.85 -4.74
N VAL A 68 -0.40 28.78 -4.15
CA VAL A 68 -1.15 27.53 -3.92
C VAL A 68 -0.99 27.11 -2.48
N TYR A 69 -2.09 26.69 -1.89
CA TYR A 69 -2.17 26.12 -0.56
C TYR A 69 -2.74 24.71 -0.67
N TYR A 70 -2.28 23.76 0.15
CA TYR A 70 -2.93 22.47 0.25
C TYR A 70 -3.15 22.07 1.70
N LEU A 71 -4.18 21.27 1.92
CA LEU A 71 -4.52 20.68 3.21
C LEU A 71 -4.92 19.22 3.00
N ALA A 72 -4.26 18.31 3.70
CA ALA A 72 -4.66 16.92 3.83
C ALA A 72 -5.29 16.75 5.23
N GLU A 73 -6.57 16.43 5.29
CA GLU A 73 -7.25 16.17 6.56
C GLU A 73 -8.16 14.94 6.45
N LYS A 74 -8.54 14.36 7.59
CA LYS A 74 -9.51 13.26 7.59
C LYS A 74 -10.82 13.70 6.95
N THR A 75 -11.36 12.88 6.07
CA THR A 75 -12.60 13.18 5.35
C THR A 75 -13.75 13.47 6.32
N ALA A 76 -13.85 12.73 7.42
CA ALA A 76 -14.85 12.96 8.45
C ALA A 76 -14.72 14.35 9.11
N ASP A 77 -13.49 14.83 9.37
CA ASP A 77 -13.25 16.14 9.96
C ASP A 77 -13.65 17.27 9.02
N LYS A 78 -13.33 17.10 7.72
CA LYS A 78 -13.78 18.02 6.67
C LYS A 78 -15.31 18.10 6.59
N GLU A 79 -15.98 16.96 6.56
CA GLU A 79 -17.45 16.88 6.49
C GLU A 79 -18.13 17.49 7.72
N ALA A 80 -17.56 17.24 8.91
CA ALA A 80 -18.09 17.80 10.16
C ALA A 80 -18.07 19.34 10.23
N ARG A 81 -17.23 20.01 9.41
CA ARG A 81 -17.20 21.48 9.36
C ARG A 81 -18.42 22.05 8.67
N ALA A 82 -19.14 21.29 7.84
CA ALA A 82 -20.34 21.70 7.11
C ALA A 82 -20.17 23.03 6.34
N MET A 83 -18.97 23.32 5.83
CA MET A 83 -18.64 24.53 5.09
C MET A 83 -19.04 24.37 3.61
N SER A 84 -19.45 25.46 2.98
CA SER A 84 -19.54 25.54 1.53
C SER A 84 -18.14 25.44 0.89
N ASP A 85 -18.05 25.12 -0.41
CA ASP A 85 -16.76 25.02 -1.11
C ASP A 85 -15.96 26.32 -1.05
N ALA A 86 -16.63 27.48 -1.08
CA ALA A 86 -15.99 28.79 -0.97
C ALA A 86 -15.40 29.04 0.43
N GLU A 87 -16.20 28.76 1.49
CA GLU A 87 -15.73 28.88 2.88
C GLU A 87 -14.60 27.90 3.17
N TYR A 88 -14.69 26.69 2.62
CA TYR A 88 -13.64 25.71 2.79
C TYR A 88 -12.34 26.09 2.05
N ALA A 89 -12.44 26.74 0.88
CA ALA A 89 -11.26 27.29 0.20
C ALA A 89 -10.56 28.35 1.06
N GLU A 90 -11.32 29.25 1.72
CA GLU A 90 -10.77 30.20 2.68
C GLU A 90 -10.09 29.50 3.86
N TYR A 91 -10.73 28.44 4.39
CA TYR A 91 -10.19 27.65 5.48
C TYR A 91 -8.85 27.00 5.09
N VAL A 92 -8.75 26.42 3.87
CA VAL A 92 -7.51 25.82 3.38
C VAL A 92 -6.40 26.85 3.23
N VAL A 93 -6.70 28.05 2.73
CA VAL A 93 -5.72 29.15 2.64
C VAL A 93 -5.22 29.59 4.03
N ALA A 94 -6.10 29.59 5.03
CA ALA A 94 -5.75 30.02 6.37
C ALA A 94 -5.01 28.94 7.22
N ASN A 95 -5.29 27.67 6.97
CA ASN A 95 -4.81 26.54 7.83
C ASN A 95 -3.94 25.53 7.09
N GLY A 96 -3.91 25.55 5.76
CA GLY A 96 -3.11 24.65 4.94
C GLY A 96 -1.67 25.12 4.77
N THR A 97 -0.90 24.35 4.03
CA THR A 97 0.50 24.62 3.72
C THR A 97 0.60 25.38 2.41
N GLU A 98 1.21 26.57 2.42
CA GLU A 98 1.61 27.26 1.20
C GLU A 98 2.79 26.54 0.55
N VAL A 99 2.72 26.32 -0.78
CA VAL A 99 3.76 25.61 -1.52
C VAL A 99 4.55 26.56 -2.42
N LYS A 100 5.83 26.29 -2.52
CA LYS A 100 6.71 27.05 -3.42
C LYS A 100 6.57 26.55 -4.85
N LEU A 101 6.02 27.38 -5.72
CA LEU A 101 5.89 27.09 -7.15
C LEU A 101 7.24 27.24 -7.87
N VAL A 102 7.54 26.30 -8.75
CA VAL A 102 8.69 26.32 -9.67
C VAL A 102 8.17 26.34 -11.12
N ALA A 103 8.93 26.99 -12.02
CA ALA A 103 8.58 27.02 -13.44
C ALA A 103 8.70 25.62 -14.05
N ASP A 104 7.72 25.20 -14.81
CA ASP A 104 7.81 24.02 -15.65
C ASP A 104 8.54 24.38 -16.94
N GLN A 105 9.73 23.83 -17.11
CA GLN A 105 10.56 24.13 -18.29
C GLN A 105 10.05 23.46 -19.57
N GLN A 106 9.16 22.49 -19.46
CA GLN A 106 8.61 21.75 -20.59
C GLN A 106 7.22 22.25 -21.01
N ASN A 107 6.46 22.77 -20.05
CA ASN A 107 5.11 23.29 -20.26
C ASN A 107 5.05 24.71 -19.69
N SER A 108 4.41 25.65 -20.33
CA SER A 108 4.36 27.08 -19.96
C SER A 108 3.70 27.38 -18.58
N GLY A 109 3.66 26.42 -17.66
CA GLY A 109 3.04 26.49 -16.34
C GLY A 109 4.06 26.57 -15.20
N LYS A 110 3.54 26.44 -14.00
CA LYS A 110 4.30 26.25 -12.76
C LYS A 110 3.77 25.03 -12.04
N TYR A 111 4.57 24.43 -11.17
CA TYR A 111 4.14 23.32 -10.32
C TYR A 111 4.85 23.35 -8.97
N ALA A 112 4.35 22.57 -8.03
CA ALA A 112 5.05 22.21 -6.80
C ALA A 112 4.90 20.69 -6.57
N ASP A 113 5.97 20.04 -6.16
CA ASP A 113 5.96 18.66 -5.71
C ASP A 113 5.97 18.65 -4.17
N VAL A 114 5.03 17.93 -3.57
CA VAL A 114 4.89 17.79 -2.13
C VAL A 114 4.59 16.32 -1.76
N VAL A 115 4.84 15.96 -0.51
CA VAL A 115 4.43 14.66 0.02
C VAL A 115 3.49 14.91 1.19
N ALA A 116 2.28 14.37 1.09
CA ALA A 116 1.35 14.29 2.22
C ALA A 116 1.64 13.00 2.98
N THR A 117 1.83 13.09 4.31
CA THR A 117 2.33 11.98 5.13
C THR A 117 1.36 11.62 6.26
N ASP A 118 1.53 10.40 6.82
CA ASP A 118 0.78 9.86 7.98
C ASP A 118 -0.75 9.80 7.79
N MET A 119 -1.19 9.58 6.57
CA MET A 119 -2.61 9.54 6.21
C MET A 119 -3.22 8.16 6.45
N LYS A 120 -3.48 7.80 7.71
CA LYS A 120 -4.15 6.55 8.11
C LYS A 120 -5.67 6.71 8.13
N GLY A 121 -6.38 5.87 7.35
CA GLY A 121 -7.82 5.98 7.10
C GLY A 121 -8.14 6.88 5.91
N ASP A 122 -9.35 7.40 5.87
CA ASP A 122 -9.87 8.19 4.75
C ASP A 122 -9.51 9.67 4.90
N TYR A 123 -8.79 10.20 3.91
CA TYR A 123 -8.35 11.58 3.82
C TYR A 123 -8.91 12.27 2.58
N THR A 124 -9.23 13.55 2.73
CA THR A 124 -9.44 14.48 1.62
C THR A 124 -8.25 15.41 1.54
N ILE A 125 -7.60 15.44 0.38
CA ILE A 125 -6.52 16.38 0.09
C ILE A 125 -7.09 17.43 -0.84
N THR A 126 -7.11 18.69 -0.38
CA THR A 126 -7.63 19.82 -1.13
C THR A 126 -6.51 20.78 -1.43
N ALA A 127 -6.35 21.17 -2.69
CA ALA A 127 -5.46 22.23 -3.12
C ALA A 127 -6.30 23.45 -3.56
N VAL A 128 -5.84 24.64 -3.17
CA VAL A 128 -6.49 25.93 -3.51
C VAL A 128 -5.48 26.80 -4.24
N ALA A 129 -5.84 27.17 -5.48
CA ALA A 129 -5.12 28.16 -6.26
C ALA A 129 -5.69 29.57 -5.99
N VAL A 130 -4.81 30.51 -5.75
CA VAL A 130 -5.12 31.91 -5.47
C VAL A 130 -4.48 32.78 -6.54
N GLY A 131 -5.22 33.75 -7.09
CA GLY A 131 -4.70 34.74 -8.05
C GLY A 131 -5.75 35.78 -8.44
N ALA A 132 -5.34 37.01 -8.68
CA ALA A 132 -6.22 38.12 -9.07
C ALA A 132 -7.46 38.30 -8.18
N GLY A 133 -7.34 38.04 -6.88
CA GLY A 133 -8.42 38.13 -5.91
C GLY A 133 -9.45 36.99 -5.97
N LYS A 134 -9.22 35.95 -6.76
CA LYS A 134 -10.06 34.77 -6.90
C LYS A 134 -9.40 33.56 -6.27
N LYS A 135 -10.22 32.56 -5.89
CA LYS A 135 -9.77 31.26 -5.38
C LYS A 135 -10.53 30.15 -6.09
N THR A 136 -9.84 29.08 -6.43
CA THR A 136 -10.43 27.84 -6.92
C THR A 136 -9.83 26.66 -6.21
N SER A 137 -10.59 25.61 -6.00
CA SER A 137 -10.15 24.42 -5.27
C SER A 137 -10.30 23.17 -6.12
N THR A 138 -9.37 22.26 -5.97
CA THR A 138 -9.43 20.89 -6.49
C THR A 138 -9.16 19.93 -5.33
N LYS A 139 -9.84 18.78 -5.32
CA LYS A 139 -9.68 17.78 -4.26
C LYS A 139 -9.48 16.38 -4.82
N ILE A 140 -8.76 15.56 -4.09
CA ILE A 140 -8.65 14.12 -4.28
C ILE A 140 -8.95 13.41 -2.96
N LEU A 141 -9.32 12.15 -3.06
CA LEU A 141 -9.49 11.26 -1.90
C LEU A 141 -8.32 10.30 -1.84
N PHE A 142 -7.90 9.99 -0.63
CA PHE A 142 -6.89 8.99 -0.32
C PHE A 142 -7.38 8.13 0.83
N SER A 143 -7.18 6.81 0.75
CA SER A 143 -7.50 5.88 1.83
C SER A 143 -6.26 5.06 2.15
N GLY A 144 -5.60 5.39 3.26
CA GLY A 144 -4.43 4.68 3.76
C GLY A 144 -4.82 3.57 4.74
N PRO A 145 -4.29 2.35 4.62
CA PRO A 145 -4.58 1.30 5.58
C PRO A 145 -4.06 1.66 6.97
N ASN A 146 -4.86 1.41 8.00
CA ASN A 146 -4.42 1.57 9.38
C ASN A 146 -3.87 0.25 9.92
N TRP A 147 -2.57 0.05 9.75
CA TRP A 147 -1.86 -1.10 10.30
C TRP A 147 -1.42 -0.81 11.74
N MET A 148 -1.80 -1.70 12.66
CA MET A 148 -1.43 -1.64 14.07
C MET A 148 -0.25 -2.57 14.34
N ASP A 149 0.78 -2.08 15.02
CA ASP A 149 1.92 -2.89 15.43
C ASP A 149 1.49 -3.91 16.48
N VAL A 150 1.76 -5.18 16.22
CA VAL A 150 1.56 -6.29 17.15
C VAL A 150 2.86 -6.58 17.89
N ALA A 151 3.97 -6.63 17.16
CA ALA A 151 5.29 -6.82 17.71
C ALA A 151 6.37 -6.28 16.75
N THR A 152 7.52 -5.94 17.32
CA THR A 152 8.79 -5.79 16.59
C THR A 152 9.67 -6.98 16.92
N GLY A 153 10.50 -7.45 16.00
CA GLY A 153 11.34 -8.60 16.28
C GLY A 153 12.31 -8.94 15.16
N THR A 154 12.87 -10.14 15.29
CA THR A 154 13.82 -10.71 14.33
C THR A 154 13.13 -11.79 13.50
N TYR A 155 13.19 -11.65 12.17
CA TYR A 155 12.72 -12.65 11.21
C TYR A 155 13.91 -13.47 10.71
N ASN A 156 13.83 -14.78 10.87
CA ASN A 156 14.83 -15.75 10.41
C ASN A 156 14.30 -16.41 9.13
N PHE A 157 15.00 -16.20 8.03
CA PHE A 157 14.69 -16.84 6.77
C PHE A 157 15.22 -18.27 6.72
N SER A 158 14.41 -19.21 6.29
CA SER A 158 14.83 -20.57 6.03
C SER A 158 15.99 -20.64 5.04
N ALA A 159 16.79 -21.70 5.08
CA ALA A 159 17.85 -21.93 4.09
C ALA A 159 17.30 -21.93 2.65
N LYS A 160 16.03 -22.35 2.49
CA LYS A 160 15.36 -22.33 1.19
C LYS A 160 15.03 -20.90 0.75
N ALA A 161 14.53 -20.05 1.64
CA ALA A 161 14.29 -18.63 1.36
C ALA A 161 15.58 -17.93 0.94
N GLN A 162 16.66 -18.09 1.72
CA GLN A 162 17.98 -17.54 1.40
C GLN A 162 18.44 -17.96 0.00
N GLN A 163 18.33 -19.24 -0.33
CA GLN A 163 18.75 -19.78 -1.62
C GLN A 163 17.91 -19.24 -2.79
N ARG A 164 16.61 -19.03 -2.61
CA ARG A 164 15.67 -18.70 -3.69
C ARG A 164 15.43 -17.20 -3.86
N LEU A 165 15.52 -16.44 -2.77
CA LEU A 165 15.31 -15.00 -2.76
C LEU A 165 16.64 -14.22 -2.72
N GLY A 166 17.75 -14.85 -2.29
CA GLY A 166 19.03 -14.16 -2.10
C GLY A 166 19.03 -13.23 -0.89
N VAL A 167 18.19 -13.51 0.09
CA VAL A 167 18.09 -12.73 1.34
C VAL A 167 19.08 -13.23 2.37
N GLU A 168 19.45 -12.39 3.34
CA GLU A 168 20.25 -12.75 4.49
C GLU A 168 19.48 -13.72 5.40
N GLU A 169 20.19 -14.48 6.24
CA GLU A 169 19.57 -15.41 7.20
C GLU A 169 18.61 -14.71 8.16
N LYS A 170 18.96 -13.50 8.59
CA LYS A 170 18.19 -12.73 9.59
C LYS A 170 17.91 -11.32 9.17
N LYS A 171 16.72 -10.85 9.50
CA LYS A 171 16.33 -9.44 9.40
C LYS A 171 15.82 -8.99 10.76
N THR A 172 16.49 -8.03 11.38
CA THR A 172 16.08 -7.43 12.67
C THR A 172 15.16 -6.23 12.47
N GLY A 173 14.40 -5.86 13.52
CA GLY A 173 13.50 -4.71 13.50
C GLY A 173 12.32 -4.89 12.56
N VAL A 174 11.93 -6.14 12.28
CA VAL A 174 10.76 -6.44 11.44
C VAL A 174 9.49 -6.16 12.23
N LEU A 175 8.59 -5.36 11.65
CA LEU A 175 7.28 -5.08 12.21
C LEU A 175 6.29 -6.17 11.81
N PHE A 176 5.73 -6.85 12.81
CA PHE A 176 4.56 -7.71 12.66
C PHE A 176 3.31 -6.88 12.97
N GLN A 177 2.42 -6.74 12.01
CA GLN A 177 1.30 -5.80 12.07
C GLN A 177 -0.03 -6.51 11.79
N LYS A 178 -1.12 -5.92 12.29
CA LYS A 178 -2.50 -6.34 12.04
C LYS A 178 -3.28 -5.17 11.47
N LEU A 179 -4.13 -5.42 10.45
CA LEU A 179 -4.98 -4.39 9.87
C LEU A 179 -6.17 -4.09 10.80
N GLU A 180 -6.42 -2.81 11.12
CA GLU A 180 -7.51 -2.42 12.01
C GLU A 180 -8.89 -2.76 11.43
N SER A 181 -9.09 -2.50 10.13
CA SER A 181 -10.36 -2.73 9.44
C SER A 181 -10.65 -4.22 9.13
N ASP A 182 -9.61 -5.08 9.17
CA ASP A 182 -9.74 -6.53 9.03
C ASP A 182 -8.81 -7.22 10.05
N PRO A 183 -9.32 -7.53 11.26
CA PRO A 183 -8.50 -8.10 12.32
C PRO A 183 -8.00 -9.52 12.06
N THR A 184 -8.38 -10.13 10.93
CA THR A 184 -7.82 -11.41 10.47
C THR A 184 -6.62 -11.23 9.55
N LEU A 185 -6.39 -10.04 9.00
CA LEU A 185 -5.28 -9.75 8.11
C LEU A 185 -4.06 -9.22 8.88
N TYR A 186 -2.96 -9.94 8.75
CA TYR A 186 -1.65 -9.62 9.33
C TYR A 186 -0.61 -9.45 8.25
N ARG A 187 0.52 -8.82 8.60
CA ARG A 187 1.69 -8.75 7.72
C ARG A 187 3.00 -8.64 8.49
N PHE A 188 4.07 -9.06 7.85
CA PHE A 188 5.43 -8.60 8.13
C PHE A 188 5.75 -7.45 7.18
N LYS A 189 5.79 -6.22 7.73
CA LYS A 189 5.96 -4.99 6.91
C LYS A 189 7.33 -4.96 6.24
N ASN A 190 7.33 -4.68 4.94
CA ASN A 190 8.54 -4.53 4.12
C ASN A 190 9.54 -5.68 4.32
N LEU A 191 9.04 -6.92 4.53
CA LEU A 191 9.87 -8.09 4.84
C LEU A 191 10.91 -8.33 3.75
N TYR A 192 10.48 -8.23 2.51
CA TYR A 192 11.30 -8.51 1.34
C TYR A 192 12.05 -7.28 0.80
N GLY A 193 11.92 -6.10 1.42
CA GLY A 193 12.42 -4.85 0.89
C GLY A 193 11.52 -4.27 -0.22
N PHE A 194 11.88 -3.10 -0.73
CA PHE A 194 11.16 -2.41 -1.82
C PHE A 194 9.65 -2.19 -1.53
N GLY A 195 9.27 -2.05 -0.25
CA GLY A 195 7.88 -1.94 0.18
C GLY A 195 7.12 -3.28 0.23
N ALA A 196 7.72 -4.39 -0.19
CA ALA A 196 7.05 -5.68 -0.26
C ALA A 196 6.95 -6.35 1.11
N SER A 197 5.71 -6.55 1.56
CA SER A 197 5.35 -7.21 2.81
C SER A 197 4.92 -8.66 2.55
N LEU A 198 5.01 -9.52 3.58
CA LEU A 198 4.39 -10.84 3.58
C LEU A 198 3.05 -10.75 4.31
N LEU A 199 1.96 -11.04 3.62
CA LEU A 199 0.60 -11.05 4.17
C LEU A 199 0.23 -12.43 4.71
N LEU A 200 -0.47 -12.45 5.85
CA LEU A 200 -0.97 -13.65 6.50
C LEU A 200 -2.43 -13.44 6.90
N ARG A 201 -3.24 -14.48 6.74
CA ARG A 201 -4.64 -14.47 7.19
C ARG A 201 -4.81 -15.38 8.38
N LEU A 202 -5.19 -14.80 9.52
CA LEU A 202 -5.54 -15.53 10.73
C LEU A 202 -6.80 -16.36 10.47
N THR A 203 -6.80 -17.61 10.92
CA THR A 203 -7.94 -18.52 10.81
C THR A 203 -8.63 -18.70 12.17
N ASP A 204 -9.72 -19.45 12.21
CA ASP A 204 -10.36 -19.92 13.44
C ASP A 204 -9.75 -21.23 13.99
N LYS A 205 -8.76 -21.79 13.28
CA LYS A 205 -8.12 -23.06 13.64
C LYS A 205 -7.05 -22.88 14.69
N THR A 206 -7.06 -23.75 15.67
CA THR A 206 -6.07 -23.82 16.76
C THR A 206 -5.48 -25.21 16.82
N GLY A 207 -4.32 -25.33 17.44
CA GLY A 207 -3.63 -26.60 17.63
C GLY A 207 -2.73 -26.57 18.85
N GLU A 208 -1.92 -27.61 18.98
CA GLU A 208 -0.88 -27.73 20.03
C GLU A 208 0.40 -28.28 19.41
N ASP A 209 1.53 -27.74 19.83
CA ASP A 209 2.87 -28.25 19.54
C ASP A 209 3.70 -28.20 20.81
N GLN A 210 4.38 -29.32 21.15
CA GLN A 210 5.26 -29.45 22.33
C GLN A 210 4.63 -28.92 23.65
N ASN A 211 3.33 -29.15 23.84
CA ASN A 211 2.51 -28.65 24.95
C ASN A 211 2.31 -27.11 24.96
N ASP A 212 2.51 -26.44 23.85
CA ASP A 212 2.13 -25.03 23.68
C ASP A 212 0.97 -24.89 22.69
N LYS A 213 0.16 -23.84 22.89
CA LYS A 213 -1.01 -23.58 22.06
C LYS A 213 -0.64 -22.81 20.81
N LEU A 214 -1.27 -23.18 19.71
CA LEU A 214 -1.09 -22.58 18.39
C LEU A 214 -2.37 -21.92 17.89
N GLN A 215 -2.18 -20.86 17.13
CA GLN A 215 -3.21 -20.22 16.30
C GLN A 215 -2.72 -20.22 14.85
N PHE A 216 -3.49 -20.84 13.94
CA PHE A 216 -3.03 -21.00 12.56
C PHE A 216 -3.33 -19.79 11.68
N PHE A 217 -2.42 -19.53 10.74
CA PHE A 217 -2.54 -18.61 9.63
C PHE A 217 -2.62 -19.35 8.30
N ARG A 218 -3.13 -18.65 7.28
CA ARG A 218 -2.96 -19.03 5.88
C ARG A 218 -2.10 -17.95 5.20
N VAL A 219 -1.27 -18.40 4.26
CA VAL A 219 -0.49 -17.53 3.38
C VAL A 219 -0.89 -17.83 1.94
N GLU A 220 -1.78 -16.99 1.40
CA GLU A 220 -2.19 -17.10 -0.01
C GLU A 220 -1.02 -16.79 -0.94
N ALA A 221 -1.13 -17.25 -2.19
CA ALA A 221 -0.10 -17.01 -3.19
C ALA A 221 0.12 -15.51 -3.41
N GLN A 222 1.35 -15.05 -3.18
CA GLN A 222 1.74 -13.66 -3.34
C GLN A 222 3.14 -13.53 -3.93
N THR A 223 3.36 -12.50 -4.73
CA THR A 223 4.64 -12.25 -5.40
C THR A 223 5.62 -11.58 -4.46
N THR A 224 6.90 -11.88 -4.65
CA THR A 224 8.03 -11.17 -4.02
C THR A 224 8.71 -10.26 -5.05
N PRO A 225 9.55 -9.29 -4.64
CA PRO A 225 10.32 -8.46 -5.58
C PRO A 225 11.49 -9.19 -6.24
N PHE A 226 11.69 -10.47 -5.93
CA PHE A 226 12.83 -11.24 -6.41
C PHE A 226 12.48 -12.04 -7.67
N THR A 227 13.51 -12.27 -8.50
CA THR A 227 13.40 -13.10 -9.69
C THR A 227 14.35 -14.31 -9.60
N PHE A 228 13.93 -15.46 -10.09
CA PHE A 228 14.75 -16.64 -10.13
C PHE A 228 15.21 -16.91 -11.57
N SER A 229 16.40 -16.41 -11.91
CA SER A 229 17.01 -16.55 -13.24
C SER A 229 16.03 -16.14 -14.37
N SER A 230 15.97 -16.90 -15.44
CA SER A 230 15.02 -16.70 -16.54
C SER A 230 13.61 -17.23 -16.27
N TYR A 231 13.37 -17.83 -15.10
CA TYR A 231 12.06 -18.40 -14.74
C TYR A 231 11.06 -17.36 -14.23
N GLY A 232 11.50 -16.12 -14.00
CA GLY A 232 10.65 -14.99 -13.64
C GLY A 232 10.53 -14.76 -12.13
N THR A 233 9.47 -14.04 -11.75
CA THR A 233 9.24 -13.61 -10.36
C THR A 233 8.96 -14.77 -9.44
N VAL A 234 9.64 -14.79 -8.29
CA VAL A 234 9.39 -15.76 -7.23
C VAL A 234 8.14 -15.35 -6.46
N SER A 235 7.26 -16.31 -6.23
CA SER A 235 6.09 -16.19 -5.38
C SER A 235 6.20 -17.11 -4.17
N VAL A 236 5.44 -16.79 -3.12
CA VAL A 236 5.34 -17.60 -1.90
C VAL A 236 3.89 -17.94 -1.58
N ARG A 237 3.65 -19.08 -0.95
CA ARG A 237 2.37 -19.50 -0.36
C ARG A 237 2.59 -20.53 0.73
N ASP A 238 1.58 -20.81 1.55
CA ASP A 238 1.66 -21.91 2.53
C ASP A 238 1.60 -23.29 1.85
N LEU A 239 2.00 -24.31 2.59
CA LEU A 239 2.06 -25.68 2.06
C LEU A 239 0.67 -26.27 1.81
N GLY A 240 -0.36 -25.87 2.57
CA GLY A 240 -1.74 -26.29 2.34
C GLY A 240 -2.29 -25.82 0.99
N TYR A 241 -2.00 -24.57 0.59
CA TYR A 241 -2.34 -24.08 -0.75
C TYR A 241 -1.54 -24.77 -1.85
N TRP A 242 -0.29 -25.15 -1.56
CA TRP A 242 0.51 -25.88 -2.52
C TRP A 242 0.00 -27.31 -2.75
N GLN A 243 -0.32 -28.01 -1.67
CA GLN A 243 -0.78 -29.40 -1.74
C GLN A 243 -2.28 -29.54 -2.04
N GLU A 244 -3.02 -28.40 -2.01
CA GLU A 244 -4.48 -28.38 -2.11
C GLU A 244 -5.14 -29.25 -1.02
N ASP A 245 -4.52 -29.28 0.17
CA ASP A 245 -4.91 -30.12 1.30
C ASP A 245 -4.77 -29.34 2.62
N ASP A 246 -5.89 -29.12 3.29
CA ASP A 246 -5.95 -28.41 4.56
C ASP A 246 -5.25 -29.14 5.71
N SER A 247 -5.01 -30.46 5.59
CA SER A 247 -4.22 -31.19 6.61
C SER A 247 -2.79 -30.67 6.71
N PHE A 248 -2.18 -30.21 5.60
CA PHE A 248 -0.89 -29.51 5.64
C PHE A 248 -0.97 -28.09 6.19
N ALA A 249 -2.11 -27.43 6.01
CA ALA A 249 -2.27 -26.04 6.46
C ALA A 249 -2.37 -25.94 8.00
N PHE A 250 -2.96 -26.94 8.64
CA PHE A 250 -3.29 -26.93 10.06
C PHE A 250 -2.52 -28.02 10.86
N ASP A 251 -1.38 -28.43 10.34
CA ASP A 251 -0.42 -29.31 10.99
C ASP A 251 0.78 -28.52 11.52
N PRO A 252 1.18 -28.69 12.79
CA PRO A 252 2.34 -27.99 13.35
C PRO A 252 3.67 -28.24 12.60
N ASP A 253 3.80 -29.40 11.95
CA ASP A 253 5.00 -29.73 11.19
C ASP A 253 5.08 -29.06 9.82
N TYR A 254 3.94 -28.55 9.28
CA TYR A 254 3.84 -28.03 7.92
C TYR A 254 3.19 -26.66 7.79
N GLY A 255 2.33 -26.29 8.72
CA GLY A 255 1.49 -25.10 8.64
C GLY A 255 2.22 -23.79 8.94
N CYS A 256 1.42 -22.74 8.89
CA CYS A 256 1.81 -21.41 9.35
C CYS A 256 1.05 -21.10 10.64
N PHE A 257 1.74 -20.75 11.72
CA PHE A 257 1.08 -20.52 13.00
C PHE A 257 1.85 -19.55 13.89
N MET A 258 1.18 -19.08 14.93
CA MET A 258 1.75 -18.30 16.02
C MET A 258 1.51 -19.03 17.34
N TYR A 259 2.55 -19.14 18.17
CA TYR A 259 2.40 -19.61 19.54
C TYR A 259 1.63 -18.61 20.39
N THR A 260 0.68 -19.11 21.19
CA THR A 260 -0.17 -18.29 22.05
C THR A 260 0.00 -18.58 23.54
N GLY A 261 0.80 -19.58 23.88
CA GLY A 261 1.11 -20.02 25.25
C GLY A 261 2.47 -19.51 25.74
N ASN A 262 3.39 -20.45 26.01
CA ASN A 262 4.72 -20.16 26.60
C ASN A 262 5.63 -19.37 25.64
N TYR A 263 5.58 -19.69 24.35
CA TYR A 263 6.33 -18.99 23.29
C TYR A 263 5.51 -17.92 22.60
N LYS A 264 4.62 -17.28 23.35
CA LYS A 264 3.64 -16.30 22.83
C LYS A 264 4.27 -15.28 21.90
N GLY A 265 3.72 -15.19 20.70
CA GLY A 265 4.11 -14.23 19.68
C GLY A 265 5.19 -14.72 18.72
N VAL A 266 5.84 -15.87 18.99
CA VAL A 266 6.70 -16.50 17.98
C VAL A 266 5.82 -17.02 16.85
N VAL A 267 6.21 -16.68 15.61
CA VAL A 267 5.48 -17.12 14.40
C VAL A 267 6.38 -18.06 13.60
N VAL A 268 5.82 -19.18 13.18
CA VAL A 268 6.47 -20.17 12.31
C VAL A 268 5.68 -20.25 11.00
N LEU A 269 6.37 -20.25 9.87
CA LEU A 269 5.76 -20.20 8.55
C LEU A 269 6.33 -21.29 7.64
N GLY A 270 5.55 -22.34 7.38
CA GLY A 270 5.81 -23.34 6.35
C GLY A 270 5.50 -22.79 4.96
N LEU A 271 6.52 -22.29 4.24
CA LEU A 271 6.36 -21.59 2.97
C LEU A 271 6.92 -22.36 1.78
N GLN A 272 6.11 -22.51 0.73
CA GLN A 272 6.59 -22.88 -0.59
C GLN A 272 7.05 -21.65 -1.36
N PHE A 273 8.20 -21.77 -2.02
CA PHE A 273 8.69 -20.82 -3.02
C PHE A 273 8.44 -21.40 -4.41
N PHE A 274 7.92 -20.59 -5.33
CA PHE A 274 7.59 -21.07 -6.67
C PHE A 274 7.67 -19.95 -7.72
N VAL A 275 7.76 -20.35 -8.97
CA VAL A 275 7.62 -19.52 -10.15
C VAL A 275 6.50 -20.10 -11.03
N THR A 276 6.08 -19.40 -12.08
CA THR A 276 5.03 -19.91 -13.00
C THR A 276 5.37 -21.30 -13.56
N ALA A 277 6.65 -21.60 -13.75
CA ALA A 277 7.11 -22.89 -14.28
C ALA A 277 7.06 -24.06 -13.27
N GLY A 278 6.92 -23.77 -11.96
CA GLY A 278 6.81 -24.81 -10.93
C GLY A 278 7.43 -24.45 -9.59
N SER A 279 7.51 -25.46 -8.71
CA SER A 279 8.02 -25.34 -7.34
C SER A 279 9.55 -25.17 -7.32
N LEU A 280 10.02 -24.29 -6.44
CA LEU A 280 11.42 -24.10 -6.11
C LEU A 280 11.79 -24.75 -4.75
N GLY A 281 10.84 -25.44 -4.13
CA GLY A 281 10.95 -26.06 -2.83
C GLY A 281 10.26 -25.27 -1.71
N TYR A 282 10.43 -25.72 -0.48
CA TYR A 282 9.81 -25.13 0.70
C TYR A 282 10.78 -25.06 1.87
N GLY A 283 10.43 -24.27 2.89
CA GLY A 283 11.18 -24.13 4.12
C GLY A 283 10.36 -23.46 5.21
N TRP A 284 10.90 -23.45 6.43
CA TRP A 284 10.25 -22.86 7.58
C TRP A 284 10.98 -21.58 7.95
N ASP A 285 10.27 -20.46 7.78
CA ASP A 285 10.72 -19.17 8.26
C ASP A 285 10.16 -18.93 9.67
N GLU A 286 10.87 -18.17 10.49
CA GLU A 286 10.51 -17.96 11.90
C GLU A 286 10.60 -16.46 12.25
N PHE A 287 9.68 -15.98 13.07
CA PHE A 287 9.73 -14.64 13.65
C PHE A 287 9.74 -14.73 15.17
N TYR A 288 10.68 -14.05 15.78
CA TYR A 288 10.85 -13.95 17.23
C TYR A 288 10.60 -12.51 17.67
N PRO A 289 9.52 -12.23 18.43
CA PRO A 289 9.26 -10.89 18.97
C PRO A 289 10.29 -10.52 20.04
N GLU A 290 10.60 -9.22 20.14
CA GLU A 290 11.47 -8.64 21.16
C GLU A 290 10.69 -8.30 22.42
#